data_75c66aba11e95b1691dfda3b5cdee163
#
_entry.id   75c66aba11e95b1691dfda3b5cdee163
#
_cell.length_a   1.000
_cell.length_b   1.000
_cell.length_c   1.000
_cell.angle_alpha   90.00
_cell.angle_beta   90.00
_cell.angle_gamma   90.00
#
_symmetry.space_group_name_H-M   'P 1'
#
loop_
_entity.id
_entity.type
_entity.pdbx_description
1 polymer ?
#
loop_
_entity_poly.entity_id
_entity_poly.type
_entity_poly.pdbx_seq_one_letter_code
_entity_poly.pdbx_strand_id
1 'polypeptide(L)'
;MFKENLLAGRSILVTGGGTGLGKSMAARFLQLGAEVHICGRRKIVCDETATELMDQYGGRVTSHGVDIRNALAVEEMIENIFRDGPLTDLINNAAGNFISRSEDLSPRGFDAVANIVMHGTFYVTHAVGKRWIALKQPGNVVSITVTWVRNGSPYVVPSAMSKSAIHAMTMSLATEWGRYGIRLNTIAPGEIPTEGMSKRIKPGDEAGARTKAMNPMGRVGTMEELQNLAVFLISGGCDWITGETIAMDGAQALAMGGNFYQLRDWSDDDWTNARDSIKAQNEKDRAKRG
;
A
#
# COMPACT_ATOMS: atom_id res chain seq x y z
N MET A 1 11.69 20.24 2.76
CA MET A 1 10.40 20.54 2.10
C MET A 1 9.33 20.88 3.14
N PHE A 2 9.14 20.08 4.17
CA PHE A 2 8.15 20.28 5.21
C PHE A 2 8.76 20.92 6.44
N LYS A 3 7.94 21.67 7.21
CA LYS A 3 8.35 22.19 8.51
C LYS A 3 8.58 21.03 9.49
N GLU A 4 9.49 21.19 10.42
CA GLU A 4 9.65 20.28 11.54
C GLU A 4 8.33 20.15 12.30
N ASN A 5 8.07 18.95 12.82
CA ASN A 5 6.84 18.64 13.57
C ASN A 5 5.53 18.94 12.84
N LEU A 6 5.54 18.94 11.49
CA LEU A 6 4.33 19.20 10.68
C LEU A 6 3.17 18.28 11.05
N LEU A 7 3.47 17.03 11.44
CA LEU A 7 2.48 16.00 11.81
C LEU A 7 2.35 15.81 13.33
N ALA A 8 2.84 16.76 14.14
CA ALA A 8 2.65 16.70 15.58
C ALA A 8 1.16 16.64 15.95
N GLY A 9 0.81 15.75 16.88
CA GLY A 9 -0.58 15.49 17.27
C GLY A 9 -1.37 14.59 16.29
N ARG A 10 -0.74 14.10 15.23
CA ARG A 10 -1.32 13.08 14.35
C ARG A 10 -1.04 11.68 14.86
N SER A 11 -2.04 10.81 14.78
CA SER A 11 -1.94 9.37 15.03
C SER A 11 -2.29 8.63 13.74
N ILE A 12 -1.32 7.90 13.18
CA ILE A 12 -1.38 7.40 11.79
C ILE A 12 -1.25 5.88 11.78
N LEU A 13 -2.24 5.17 11.24
CA LEU A 13 -2.14 3.72 11.00
C LEU A 13 -1.62 3.45 9.59
N VAL A 14 -0.56 2.64 9.47
CA VAL A 14 0.01 2.18 8.21
C VAL A 14 -0.15 0.66 8.09
N THR A 15 -1.02 0.19 7.19
CA THR A 15 -1.11 -1.25 6.92
C THR A 15 0.05 -1.72 6.07
N GLY A 16 0.63 -2.91 6.40
CA GLY A 16 1.87 -3.36 5.76
C GLY A 16 3.08 -2.48 6.10
N GLY A 17 3.05 -1.83 7.27
CA GLY A 17 4.07 -0.88 7.72
C GLY A 17 5.41 -1.50 8.14
N GLY A 18 5.50 -2.83 8.24
CA GLY A 18 6.73 -3.52 8.66
C GLY A 18 7.81 -3.64 7.57
N THR A 19 7.54 -3.31 6.31
CA THR A 19 8.54 -3.43 5.22
C THR A 19 8.25 -2.47 4.07
N GLY A 20 9.24 -2.28 3.18
CA GLY A 20 9.08 -1.61 1.88
C GLY A 20 8.48 -0.21 1.95
N LEU A 21 7.50 0.08 1.09
CA LEU A 21 6.86 1.40 0.98
C LEU A 21 6.19 1.82 2.30
N GLY A 22 5.53 0.87 2.99
CA GLY A 22 4.84 1.14 4.25
C GLY A 22 5.81 1.54 5.36
N LYS A 23 6.92 0.81 5.54
CA LYS A 23 7.99 1.16 6.49
C LYS A 23 8.58 2.54 6.18
N SER A 24 8.83 2.80 4.89
CA SER A 24 9.37 4.08 4.44
C SER A 24 8.44 5.26 4.77
N MET A 25 7.15 5.14 4.51
CA MET A 25 6.16 6.16 4.86
C MET A 25 6.05 6.33 6.37
N ALA A 26 5.99 5.22 7.14
CA ALA A 26 5.93 5.24 8.60
C ALA A 26 7.14 6.00 9.22
N ALA A 27 8.35 5.74 8.70
CA ALA A 27 9.55 6.47 9.09
C ALA A 27 9.41 7.98 8.89
N ARG A 28 8.90 8.39 7.73
CA ARG A 28 8.73 9.82 7.43
C ARG A 28 7.68 10.50 8.30
N PHE A 29 6.58 9.83 8.59
CA PHE A 29 5.56 10.35 9.48
C PHE A 29 6.10 10.55 10.90
N LEU A 30 6.86 9.56 11.40
CA LEU A 30 7.51 9.64 12.69
C LEU A 30 8.50 10.82 12.78
N GLN A 31 9.36 11.00 11.76
CA GLN A 31 10.30 12.13 11.65
C GLN A 31 9.59 13.50 11.69
N LEU A 32 8.35 13.56 11.23
CA LEU A 32 7.55 14.79 11.25
C LEU A 32 6.68 14.94 12.49
N GLY A 33 6.90 14.11 13.51
CA GLY A 33 6.29 14.24 14.83
C GLY A 33 4.97 13.50 15.02
N ALA A 34 4.57 12.63 14.09
CA ALA A 34 3.37 11.81 14.28
C ALA A 34 3.64 10.63 15.22
N GLU A 35 2.61 10.18 15.92
CA GLU A 35 2.53 8.85 16.48
C GLU A 35 2.12 7.86 15.37
N VAL A 36 2.81 6.72 15.27
CA VAL A 36 2.60 5.78 14.18
C VAL A 36 2.19 4.40 14.70
N HIS A 37 1.12 3.86 14.14
CA HIS A 37 0.75 2.45 14.29
C HIS A 37 1.09 1.73 13.00
N ILE A 38 1.77 0.58 13.10
CA ILE A 38 2.04 -0.27 11.95
C ILE A 38 1.38 -1.63 12.15
N CYS A 39 0.75 -2.18 11.12
CA CYS A 39 0.23 -3.53 11.20
C CYS A 39 0.71 -4.42 10.06
N GLY A 40 0.77 -5.73 10.34
CA GLY A 40 1.12 -6.76 9.38
C GLY A 40 0.98 -8.15 9.96
N ARG A 41 0.91 -9.17 9.11
CA ARG A 41 0.72 -10.57 9.52
C ARG A 41 1.87 -11.13 10.35
N ARG A 42 3.09 -10.67 10.06
CA ARG A 42 4.30 -11.09 10.77
C ARG A 42 4.58 -10.09 11.90
N LYS A 43 4.05 -10.41 13.09
CA LYS A 43 4.19 -9.53 14.24
C LYS A 43 5.66 -9.22 14.55
N ILE A 44 6.53 -10.22 14.54
CA ILE A 44 7.95 -10.04 14.80
C ILE A 44 8.61 -9.00 13.87
N VAL A 45 8.27 -9.02 12.58
CA VAL A 45 8.78 -8.02 11.61
C VAL A 45 8.25 -6.62 11.92
N CYS A 46 7.00 -6.52 12.38
CA CYS A 46 6.45 -5.22 12.80
C CYS A 46 7.12 -4.73 14.09
N ASP A 47 7.41 -5.64 15.05
CA ASP A 47 8.10 -5.31 16.30
C ASP A 47 9.54 -4.81 16.04
N GLU A 48 10.29 -5.55 15.22
CA GLU A 48 11.63 -5.16 14.80
C GLU A 48 11.64 -3.79 14.11
N THR A 49 10.70 -3.58 13.19
CA THR A 49 10.56 -2.29 12.49
C THR A 49 10.18 -1.16 13.46
N ALA A 50 9.27 -1.39 14.38
CA ALA A 50 8.88 -0.38 15.37
C ALA A 50 10.09 0.03 16.23
N THR A 51 10.86 -0.95 16.73
CA THR A 51 12.08 -0.69 17.49
C THR A 51 13.10 0.10 16.67
N GLU A 52 13.40 -0.35 15.45
CA GLU A 52 14.35 0.32 14.57
C GLU A 52 13.96 1.79 14.29
N LEU A 53 12.68 2.03 14.02
CA LEU A 53 12.21 3.40 13.74
C LEU A 53 12.28 4.30 14.97
N MET A 54 11.93 3.78 16.16
CA MET A 54 12.05 4.53 17.40
C MET A 54 13.50 4.80 17.79
N ASP A 55 14.38 3.84 17.60
CA ASP A 55 15.83 3.99 17.88
C ASP A 55 16.46 5.04 16.96
N GLN A 56 16.03 5.07 15.70
CA GLN A 56 16.60 5.95 14.68
C GLN A 56 16.06 7.38 14.74
N TYR A 57 14.76 7.55 15.03
CA TYR A 57 14.08 8.84 14.88
C TYR A 57 13.42 9.35 16.16
N GLY A 58 13.42 8.56 17.22
CA GLY A 58 12.63 8.86 18.41
C GLY A 58 11.12 8.68 18.17
N GLY A 59 10.31 9.28 19.05
CA GLY A 59 8.86 9.25 18.92
C GLY A 59 8.24 7.92 19.35
N ARG A 60 7.00 7.64 18.89
CA ARG A 60 6.23 6.45 19.28
C ARG A 60 5.77 5.67 18.05
N VAL A 61 6.13 4.39 18.01
CA VAL A 61 5.63 3.42 17.03
C VAL A 61 5.03 2.22 17.76
N THR A 62 3.76 1.92 17.47
CA THR A 62 3.07 0.74 18.01
C THR A 62 2.85 -0.27 16.91
N SER A 63 3.28 -1.52 17.15
CA SER A 63 3.16 -2.62 16.18
C SER A 63 1.97 -3.52 16.48
N HIS A 64 1.27 -3.96 15.43
CA HIS A 64 0.12 -4.86 15.51
C HIS A 64 0.32 -6.07 14.60
N GLY A 65 0.25 -7.28 15.18
CA GLY A 65 0.33 -8.55 14.46
C GLY A 65 -1.04 -8.98 13.95
N VAL A 66 -1.54 -8.35 12.88
CA VAL A 66 -2.89 -8.57 12.36
C VAL A 66 -2.89 -8.91 10.88
N ASP A 67 -3.64 -9.94 10.52
CA ASP A 67 -3.98 -10.25 9.13
C ASP A 67 -5.24 -9.48 8.73
N ILE A 68 -5.10 -8.48 7.89
CA ILE A 68 -6.21 -7.63 7.47
C ILE A 68 -7.30 -8.36 6.68
N ARG A 69 -7.06 -9.62 6.27
CA ARG A 69 -8.09 -10.49 5.65
C ARG A 69 -9.15 -10.96 6.65
N ASN A 70 -8.85 -10.88 7.94
CA ASN A 70 -9.76 -11.23 9.02
C ASN A 70 -10.45 -9.96 9.55
N ALA A 71 -11.72 -9.78 9.18
CA ALA A 71 -12.50 -8.61 9.56
C ALA A 71 -12.65 -8.44 11.07
N LEU A 72 -12.79 -9.55 11.82
CA LEU A 72 -12.91 -9.50 13.28
C LEU A 72 -11.61 -9.06 13.94
N ALA A 73 -10.47 -9.60 13.49
CA ALA A 73 -9.16 -9.19 14.00
C ALA A 73 -8.85 -7.72 13.68
N VAL A 74 -9.28 -7.24 12.51
CA VAL A 74 -9.20 -5.81 12.15
C VAL A 74 -10.04 -4.97 13.08
N GLU A 75 -11.28 -5.37 13.34
CA GLU A 75 -12.20 -4.65 14.24
C GLU A 75 -11.64 -4.54 15.66
N GLU A 76 -11.11 -5.64 16.20
CA GLU A 76 -10.46 -5.68 17.51
C GLU A 76 -9.20 -4.80 17.57
N MET A 77 -8.34 -4.85 16.54
CA MET A 77 -7.17 -3.99 16.45
C MET A 77 -7.55 -2.51 16.49
N ILE A 78 -8.51 -2.12 15.66
CA ILE A 78 -8.95 -0.72 15.59
C ILE A 78 -9.62 -0.28 16.89
N GLU A 79 -10.42 -1.14 17.52
CA GLU A 79 -11.00 -0.86 18.83
C GLU A 79 -9.93 -0.60 19.88
N ASN A 80 -8.89 -1.44 19.92
CA ASN A 80 -7.78 -1.27 20.87
C ASN A 80 -7.02 0.04 20.61
N ILE A 81 -6.73 0.38 19.35
CA ILE A 81 -6.09 1.65 19.01
C ILE A 81 -6.94 2.84 19.50
N PHE A 82 -8.24 2.85 19.20
CA PHE A 82 -9.11 3.95 19.57
C PHE A 82 -9.36 4.06 21.08
N ARG A 83 -9.11 3.00 21.85
CA ARG A 83 -9.14 3.04 23.32
C ARG A 83 -7.95 3.82 23.89
N ASP A 84 -6.78 3.75 23.23
CA ASP A 84 -5.58 4.48 23.61
C ASP A 84 -5.59 5.93 23.07
N GLY A 85 -6.34 6.19 22.01
CA GLY A 85 -6.52 7.49 21.37
C GLY A 85 -7.01 7.37 19.94
N PRO A 86 -7.76 8.34 19.42
CA PRO A 86 -8.31 8.23 18.07
C PRO A 86 -7.23 8.40 16.99
N LEU A 87 -7.29 7.57 15.95
CA LEU A 87 -6.51 7.80 14.73
C LEU A 87 -6.97 9.10 14.05
N THR A 88 -6.02 9.80 13.44
CA THR A 88 -6.29 10.94 12.56
C THR A 88 -6.18 10.57 11.09
N ASP A 89 -5.34 9.57 10.77
CA ASP A 89 -5.03 9.20 9.40
C ASP A 89 -4.86 7.68 9.24
N LEU A 90 -5.22 7.19 8.05
CA LEU A 90 -5.06 5.80 7.65
C LEU A 90 -4.31 5.71 6.32
N ILE A 91 -3.22 4.94 6.30
CA ILE A 91 -2.49 4.58 5.07
C ILE A 91 -2.73 3.11 4.74
N ASN A 92 -3.56 2.86 3.74
CA ASN A 92 -3.79 1.53 3.19
C ASN A 92 -2.66 1.18 2.20
N ASN A 93 -1.66 0.46 2.69
CA ASN A 93 -0.51 0.07 1.88
C ASN A 93 -0.35 -1.46 1.78
N ALA A 94 -0.90 -2.24 2.71
CA ALA A 94 -0.78 -3.69 2.67
C ALA A 94 -1.28 -4.27 1.34
N ALA A 95 -0.44 -5.06 0.69
CA ALA A 95 -0.75 -5.67 -0.60
C ALA A 95 -0.02 -7.01 -0.77
N GLY A 96 -0.44 -7.74 -1.79
CA GLY A 96 0.24 -8.90 -2.33
C GLY A 96 -0.05 -8.98 -3.82
N ASN A 97 0.93 -9.42 -4.60
CA ASN A 97 0.77 -9.62 -6.03
C ASN A 97 1.73 -10.71 -6.53
N PHE A 98 1.40 -11.30 -7.67
CA PHE A 98 2.24 -12.21 -8.43
C PHE A 98 1.82 -12.16 -9.90
N ILE A 99 2.70 -12.59 -10.80
CA ILE A 99 2.42 -12.69 -12.23
C ILE A 99 1.88 -14.08 -12.57
N SER A 100 0.87 -14.13 -13.42
CA SER A 100 0.32 -15.38 -13.99
C SER A 100 -0.38 -15.09 -15.30
N ARG A 101 -0.37 -16.06 -16.23
CA ARG A 101 -1.34 -16.04 -17.34
C ARG A 101 -2.75 -16.18 -16.75
N SER A 102 -3.73 -15.47 -17.32
CA SER A 102 -5.09 -15.49 -16.79
C SER A 102 -5.75 -16.87 -16.90
N GLU A 103 -5.46 -17.60 -17.98
CA GLU A 103 -5.94 -18.97 -18.22
C GLU A 103 -5.36 -20.00 -17.22
N ASP A 104 -4.17 -19.74 -16.66
CA ASP A 104 -3.52 -20.59 -15.66
C ASP A 104 -3.88 -20.21 -14.21
N LEU A 105 -4.61 -19.12 -14.03
CA LEU A 105 -4.93 -18.57 -12.72
C LEU A 105 -6.02 -19.40 -12.03
N SER A 106 -5.69 -20.00 -10.89
CA SER A 106 -6.72 -20.69 -10.09
C SER A 106 -7.60 -19.69 -9.33
N PRO A 107 -8.86 -20.04 -9.01
CA PRO A 107 -9.72 -19.24 -8.13
C PRO A 107 -9.03 -18.90 -6.79
N ARG A 108 -8.33 -19.87 -6.19
CA ARG A 108 -7.56 -19.67 -4.96
C ARG A 108 -6.42 -18.66 -5.11
N GLY A 109 -5.77 -18.63 -6.28
CA GLY A 109 -4.74 -17.64 -6.61
C GLY A 109 -5.34 -16.23 -6.72
N PHE A 110 -6.50 -16.11 -7.36
CA PHE A 110 -7.26 -14.85 -7.39
C PHE A 110 -7.61 -14.37 -5.98
N ASP A 111 -8.23 -15.24 -5.17
CA ASP A 111 -8.66 -14.91 -3.81
C ASP A 111 -7.48 -14.52 -2.91
N ALA A 112 -6.30 -15.11 -3.10
CA ALA A 112 -5.11 -14.79 -2.32
C ALA A 112 -4.71 -13.32 -2.45
N VAL A 113 -4.92 -12.69 -3.61
CA VAL A 113 -4.67 -11.27 -3.84
C VAL A 113 -5.88 -10.43 -3.44
N ALA A 114 -7.07 -10.80 -3.89
CA ALA A 114 -8.31 -10.05 -3.64
C ALA A 114 -8.59 -9.90 -2.14
N ASN A 115 -8.40 -10.96 -1.37
CA ASN A 115 -8.64 -10.95 0.08
C ASN A 115 -7.70 -9.98 0.83
N ILE A 116 -6.45 -9.81 0.38
CA ILE A 116 -5.54 -8.84 0.99
C ILE A 116 -5.85 -7.43 0.50
N VAL A 117 -5.91 -7.26 -0.83
CA VAL A 117 -5.88 -5.94 -1.46
C VAL A 117 -7.25 -5.28 -1.41
N MET A 118 -8.30 -5.99 -1.81
CA MET A 118 -9.67 -5.44 -1.85
C MET A 118 -10.35 -5.55 -0.49
N HIS A 119 -10.56 -6.78 -0.01
CA HIS A 119 -11.31 -7.01 1.23
C HIS A 119 -10.60 -6.41 2.44
N GLY A 120 -9.28 -6.68 2.60
CA GLY A 120 -8.51 -6.17 3.73
C GLY A 120 -8.49 -4.64 3.78
N THR A 121 -8.32 -3.97 2.64
CA THR A 121 -8.38 -2.51 2.57
C THR A 121 -9.77 -1.98 2.95
N PHE A 122 -10.83 -2.63 2.47
CA PHE A 122 -12.21 -2.27 2.84
C PHE A 122 -12.45 -2.43 4.35
N TYR A 123 -12.05 -3.57 4.94
CA TYR A 123 -12.27 -3.82 6.36
C TYR A 123 -11.59 -2.78 7.24
N VAL A 124 -10.34 -2.44 6.96
CA VAL A 124 -9.62 -1.42 7.75
C VAL A 124 -10.24 -0.04 7.56
N THR A 125 -10.53 0.35 6.32
CA THR A 125 -11.14 1.65 6.01
C THR A 125 -12.50 1.80 6.68
N HIS A 126 -13.34 0.76 6.60
CA HIS A 126 -14.66 0.74 7.22
C HIS A 126 -14.57 0.81 8.76
N ALA A 127 -13.70 0.00 9.37
CA ALA A 127 -13.56 -0.04 10.84
C ALA A 127 -13.07 1.30 11.41
N VAL A 128 -12.17 1.98 10.72
CA VAL A 128 -11.68 3.32 11.10
C VAL A 128 -12.74 4.38 10.84
N GLY A 129 -13.31 4.41 9.63
CA GLY A 129 -14.27 5.43 9.21
C GLY A 129 -15.53 5.49 10.07
N LYS A 130 -16.09 4.33 10.44
CA LYS A 130 -17.28 4.30 11.33
C LYS A 130 -17.00 4.89 12.71
N ARG A 131 -15.76 4.76 13.22
CA ARG A 131 -15.37 5.36 14.51
C ARG A 131 -15.20 6.86 14.41
N TRP A 132 -14.56 7.35 13.33
CA TRP A 132 -14.50 8.78 13.07
C TRP A 132 -15.89 9.41 12.98
N ILE A 133 -16.82 8.78 12.27
CA ILE A 133 -18.20 9.24 12.14
C ILE A 133 -18.89 9.27 13.52
N ALA A 134 -18.77 8.19 14.30
CA ALA A 134 -19.36 8.13 15.64
C ALA A 134 -18.81 9.17 16.60
N LEU A 135 -17.52 9.48 16.51
CA LEU A 135 -16.84 10.49 17.31
C LEU A 135 -16.98 11.92 16.75
N LYS A 136 -17.63 12.08 15.57
CA LYS A 136 -17.70 13.35 14.84
C LYS A 136 -16.32 13.97 14.59
N GLN A 137 -15.35 13.13 14.29
CA GLN A 137 -13.96 13.50 14.06
C GLN A 137 -13.65 13.44 12.56
N PRO A 138 -12.96 14.45 12.02
CA PRO A 138 -12.44 14.38 10.65
C PRO A 138 -11.32 13.34 10.56
N GLY A 139 -11.03 12.88 9.35
CA GLY A 139 -9.94 11.93 9.11
C GLY A 139 -9.48 11.92 7.67
N ASN A 140 -8.29 11.32 7.43
CA ASN A 140 -7.77 11.17 6.08
C ASN A 140 -7.41 9.72 5.81
N VAL A 141 -7.79 9.24 4.64
CA VAL A 141 -7.39 7.94 4.12
C VAL A 141 -6.56 8.14 2.86
N VAL A 142 -5.36 7.59 2.84
CA VAL A 142 -4.54 7.48 1.64
C VAL A 142 -4.31 6.02 1.33
N SER A 143 -4.74 5.56 0.15
CA SER A 143 -4.55 4.18 -0.27
C SER A 143 -3.51 4.09 -1.38
N ILE A 144 -2.58 3.13 -1.28
CA ILE A 144 -1.62 2.87 -2.33
C ILE A 144 -2.29 1.99 -3.39
N THR A 145 -2.52 2.58 -4.55
CA THR A 145 -3.07 1.89 -5.74
C THR A 145 -1.98 1.65 -6.79
N VAL A 146 -2.32 1.70 -8.03
CA VAL A 146 -1.43 1.53 -9.18
C VAL A 146 -2.01 2.29 -10.38
N THR A 147 -1.17 2.69 -11.33
CA THR A 147 -1.62 3.43 -12.50
C THR A 147 -2.54 2.63 -13.41
N TRP A 148 -2.42 1.30 -13.41
CA TRP A 148 -3.26 0.42 -14.21
C TRP A 148 -4.72 0.28 -13.76
N VAL A 149 -5.16 0.98 -12.71
CA VAL A 149 -6.60 1.14 -12.43
C VAL A 149 -7.35 1.86 -13.55
N ARG A 150 -6.63 2.57 -14.43
CA ARG A 150 -7.18 3.32 -15.56
C ARG A 150 -7.13 2.54 -16.89
N ASN A 151 -6.12 1.70 -17.09
CA ASN A 151 -5.84 1.04 -18.37
C ASN A 151 -5.66 -0.49 -18.28
N GLY A 152 -5.83 -1.06 -17.09
CA GLY A 152 -5.54 -2.48 -16.85
C GLY A 152 -4.05 -2.79 -16.88
N SER A 153 -3.71 -4.05 -16.59
CA SER A 153 -2.37 -4.58 -16.77
C SER A 153 -2.44 -6.08 -17.03
N PRO A 154 -1.80 -6.61 -18.10
CA PRO A 154 -1.76 -8.03 -18.36
C PRO A 154 -1.02 -8.78 -17.24
N TYR A 155 -1.34 -10.04 -17.06
CA TYR A 155 -0.68 -11.01 -16.17
C TYR A 155 -0.75 -10.71 -14.65
N VAL A 156 -1.48 -9.67 -14.24
CA VAL A 156 -1.72 -9.29 -12.84
C VAL A 156 -3.19 -8.97 -12.59
N VAL A 157 -4.08 -9.66 -13.28
CA VAL A 157 -5.54 -9.41 -13.26
C VAL A 157 -6.11 -9.32 -11.83
N PRO A 158 -5.78 -10.22 -10.88
CA PRO A 158 -6.30 -10.10 -9.51
C PRO A 158 -5.91 -8.78 -8.83
N SER A 159 -4.68 -8.32 -9.04
CA SER A 159 -4.22 -7.04 -8.50
C SER A 159 -4.87 -5.86 -9.21
N ALA A 160 -4.98 -5.89 -10.53
CA ALA A 160 -5.63 -4.83 -11.31
C ALA A 160 -7.10 -4.65 -10.87
N MET A 161 -7.86 -5.75 -10.78
CA MET A 161 -9.25 -5.73 -10.31
C MET A 161 -9.35 -5.21 -8.87
N SER A 162 -8.52 -5.71 -7.95
CA SER A 162 -8.56 -5.31 -6.55
C SER A 162 -8.19 -3.84 -6.35
N LYS A 163 -7.19 -3.33 -7.08
CA LYS A 163 -6.80 -1.93 -7.02
C LYS A 163 -7.83 -1.01 -7.67
N SER A 164 -8.53 -1.47 -8.71
CA SER A 164 -9.68 -0.75 -9.30
C SER A 164 -10.86 -0.68 -8.33
N ALA A 165 -11.08 -1.74 -7.54
CA ALA A 165 -12.08 -1.71 -6.47
C ALA A 165 -11.73 -0.67 -5.39
N ILE A 166 -10.45 -0.53 -4.99
CA ILE A 166 -10.00 0.52 -4.06
C ILE A 166 -10.21 1.91 -4.67
N HIS A 167 -9.91 2.09 -5.95
CA HIS A 167 -10.17 3.34 -6.66
C HIS A 167 -11.67 3.70 -6.61
N ALA A 168 -12.54 2.77 -6.94
CA ALA A 168 -13.99 2.96 -6.87
C ALA A 168 -14.47 3.24 -5.43
N MET A 169 -13.98 2.49 -4.44
CA MET A 169 -14.26 2.74 -3.02
C MET A 169 -13.85 4.15 -2.61
N THR A 170 -12.68 4.60 -3.03
CA THR A 170 -12.17 5.94 -2.69
C THR A 170 -13.10 7.03 -3.18
N MET A 171 -13.54 6.98 -4.44
CA MET A 171 -14.49 7.97 -5.00
C MET A 171 -15.85 7.92 -4.29
N SER A 172 -16.36 6.71 -4.05
CA SER A 172 -17.67 6.52 -3.41
C SER A 172 -17.68 7.06 -1.98
N LEU A 173 -16.68 6.66 -1.16
CA LEU A 173 -16.61 7.09 0.23
C LEU A 173 -16.19 8.55 0.38
N ALA A 174 -15.39 9.10 -0.53
CA ALA A 174 -15.09 10.54 -0.54
C ALA A 174 -16.36 11.38 -0.68
N THR A 175 -17.28 10.93 -1.54
CA THR A 175 -18.59 11.59 -1.74
C THR A 175 -19.50 11.38 -0.53
N GLU A 176 -19.57 10.15 -0.01
CA GLU A 176 -20.48 9.79 1.09
C GLU A 176 -20.02 10.39 2.43
N TRP A 177 -18.71 10.34 2.72
CA TRP A 177 -18.14 10.71 4.02
C TRP A 177 -17.59 12.14 4.07
N GLY A 178 -17.53 12.84 2.95
CA GLY A 178 -17.06 14.23 2.88
C GLY A 178 -17.80 15.16 3.86
N ARG A 179 -19.10 14.96 4.04
CA ARG A 179 -19.92 15.70 5.01
C ARG A 179 -19.50 15.54 6.47
N TYR A 180 -18.70 14.50 6.78
CA TYR A 180 -18.13 14.27 8.11
C TYR A 180 -16.70 14.79 8.25
N GLY A 181 -16.17 15.46 7.22
CA GLY A 181 -14.79 15.92 7.16
C GLY A 181 -13.77 14.80 6.91
N ILE A 182 -14.23 13.65 6.39
CA ILE A 182 -13.34 12.52 6.07
C ILE A 182 -12.96 12.60 4.59
N ARG A 183 -11.66 12.67 4.32
CA ARG A 183 -11.09 12.72 2.97
C ARG A 183 -10.49 11.36 2.60
N LEU A 184 -10.70 10.94 1.38
CA LEU A 184 -10.12 9.72 0.85
C LEU A 184 -9.44 10.01 -0.49
N ASN A 185 -8.16 9.67 -0.60
CA ASN A 185 -7.39 9.79 -1.84
C ASN A 185 -6.54 8.55 -2.07
N THR A 186 -6.06 8.36 -3.29
CA THR A 186 -5.10 7.31 -3.59
C THR A 186 -3.83 7.86 -4.23
N ILE A 187 -2.71 7.23 -3.95
CA ILE A 187 -1.48 7.39 -4.69
C ILE A 187 -1.33 6.17 -5.60
N ALA A 188 -1.11 6.40 -6.88
CA ALA A 188 -0.82 5.39 -7.88
C ALA A 188 0.66 5.49 -8.31
N PRO A 189 1.59 4.88 -7.56
CA PRO A 189 3.00 4.97 -7.87
C PRO A 189 3.34 4.14 -9.11
N GLY A 190 4.31 4.62 -9.88
CA GLY A 190 5.09 3.82 -10.78
C GLY A 190 6.04 2.90 -10.03
N GLU A 191 7.09 2.44 -10.70
CA GLU A 191 8.06 1.59 -10.04
C GLU A 191 8.91 2.38 -9.05
N ILE A 192 8.83 1.97 -7.78
CA ILE A 192 9.75 2.32 -6.72
C ILE A 192 10.36 1.00 -6.24
N PRO A 193 11.64 0.72 -6.53
CA PRO A 193 12.24 -0.57 -6.24
C PRO A 193 12.16 -0.94 -4.76
N THR A 194 11.65 -2.13 -4.48
CA THR A 194 11.66 -2.75 -3.15
C THR A 194 12.09 -4.20 -3.29
N GLU A 195 12.72 -4.74 -2.27
CA GLU A 195 13.17 -6.14 -2.27
C GLU A 195 12.01 -7.12 -2.51
N GLY A 196 10.84 -6.87 -1.90
CA GLY A 196 9.67 -7.73 -2.05
C GLY A 196 9.04 -7.71 -3.44
N MET A 197 9.13 -6.57 -4.14
CA MET A 197 8.61 -6.42 -5.50
C MET A 197 9.51 -7.15 -6.50
N SER A 198 10.82 -6.96 -6.41
CA SER A 198 11.78 -7.57 -7.33
C SER A 198 11.68 -9.10 -7.36
N LYS A 199 11.45 -9.73 -6.21
CA LYS A 199 11.37 -11.20 -6.10
C LYS A 199 10.11 -11.83 -6.70
N ARG A 200 8.98 -11.10 -6.81
CA ARG A 200 7.67 -11.68 -7.19
C ARG A 200 7.11 -11.20 -8.51
N ILE A 201 7.52 -10.02 -8.94
CA ILE A 201 6.95 -9.35 -10.11
C ILE A 201 7.96 -9.26 -11.24
N LYS A 202 9.26 -9.26 -10.92
CA LYS A 202 10.36 -9.18 -11.90
C LYS A 202 11.47 -10.18 -11.56
N PRO A 203 11.20 -11.48 -11.58
CA PRO A 203 12.23 -12.48 -11.33
C PRO A 203 13.30 -12.40 -12.43
N GLY A 204 14.59 -12.26 -12.04
CA GLY A 204 15.72 -12.24 -12.97
C GLY A 204 16.08 -10.88 -13.57
N ASP A 205 15.29 -9.84 -13.39
CA ASP A 205 15.61 -8.49 -13.87
C ASP A 205 16.36 -7.70 -12.78
N GLU A 206 17.33 -6.87 -13.19
CA GLU A 206 17.85 -5.82 -12.32
C GLU A 206 16.72 -4.84 -11.97
N ALA A 207 16.55 -4.58 -10.66
CA ALA A 207 15.45 -3.76 -10.18
C ALA A 207 15.44 -2.38 -10.85
N GLY A 208 14.39 -2.10 -11.61
CA GLY A 208 14.19 -0.81 -12.26
C GLY A 208 14.85 -0.62 -13.62
N ALA A 209 15.74 -1.51 -14.09
CA ALA A 209 16.47 -1.31 -15.34
C ALA A 209 15.54 -1.15 -16.56
N ARG A 210 14.57 -2.05 -16.71
CA ARG A 210 13.59 -1.98 -17.81
C ARG A 210 12.68 -0.77 -17.69
N THR A 211 12.21 -0.46 -16.49
CA THR A 211 11.40 0.73 -16.24
C THR A 211 12.17 2.00 -16.57
N LYS A 212 13.44 2.09 -16.18
CA LYS A 212 14.33 3.21 -16.51
C LYS A 212 14.40 3.47 -18.01
N ALA A 213 14.56 2.41 -18.82
CA ALA A 213 14.65 2.51 -20.27
C ALA A 213 13.32 2.95 -20.93
N MET A 214 12.19 2.66 -20.29
CA MET A 214 10.86 2.85 -20.86
C MET A 214 10.05 4.00 -20.21
N ASN A 215 10.55 4.57 -19.13
CA ASN A 215 9.91 5.68 -18.43
C ASN A 215 10.27 7.02 -19.12
N PRO A 216 9.31 7.90 -19.41
CA PRO A 216 9.60 9.21 -20.01
C PRO A 216 10.62 10.07 -19.24
N MET A 217 10.67 9.92 -17.91
CA MET A 217 11.66 10.61 -17.08
C MET A 217 13.01 9.88 -17.00
N GLY A 218 13.20 8.75 -17.68
CA GLY A 218 14.44 7.98 -17.70
C GLY A 218 14.88 7.38 -16.35
N ARG A 219 13.97 7.28 -15.37
CA ARG A 219 14.28 6.78 -14.04
C ARG A 219 13.07 6.10 -13.37
N VAL A 220 13.32 5.44 -12.28
CA VAL A 220 12.30 4.96 -11.33
C VAL A 220 11.99 6.06 -10.29
N GLY A 221 10.88 5.90 -9.58
CA GLY A 221 10.56 6.75 -8.44
C GLY A 221 11.42 6.45 -7.22
N THR A 222 11.45 7.37 -6.28
CA THR A 222 12.18 7.23 -5.01
C THR A 222 11.22 7.10 -3.84
N MET A 223 11.72 6.52 -2.74
CA MET A 223 10.97 6.46 -1.48
C MET A 223 10.62 7.85 -0.96
N GLU A 224 11.53 8.81 -1.10
CA GLU A 224 11.31 10.18 -0.66
C GLU A 224 10.17 10.87 -1.42
N GLU A 225 10.06 10.65 -2.73
CA GLU A 225 8.95 11.20 -3.53
C GLU A 225 7.60 10.65 -3.04
N LEU A 226 7.53 9.33 -2.75
CA LEU A 226 6.33 8.74 -2.18
C LEU A 226 6.00 9.30 -0.80
N GLN A 227 7.01 9.39 0.07
CA GLN A 227 6.87 9.97 1.42
C GLN A 227 6.32 11.40 1.34
N ASN A 228 6.90 12.22 0.46
CA ASN A 228 6.49 13.61 0.30
C ASN A 228 5.04 13.74 -0.17
N LEU A 229 4.62 12.94 -1.14
CA LEU A 229 3.24 12.96 -1.60
C LEU A 229 2.26 12.45 -0.51
N ALA A 230 2.62 11.39 0.21
CA ALA A 230 1.80 10.90 1.31
C ALA A 230 1.65 11.95 2.42
N VAL A 231 2.74 12.60 2.84
CA VAL A 231 2.71 13.71 3.82
C VAL A 231 1.83 14.87 3.31
N PHE A 232 1.98 15.27 2.05
CA PHE A 232 1.18 16.33 1.46
C PHE A 232 -0.33 16.04 1.56
N LEU A 233 -0.75 14.82 1.26
CA LEU A 233 -2.16 14.44 1.25
C LEU A 233 -2.78 14.34 2.66
N ILE A 234 -1.99 14.03 3.68
CA ILE A 234 -2.48 13.95 5.07
C ILE A 234 -2.25 15.24 5.87
N SER A 235 -1.35 16.13 5.42
CA SER A 235 -1.17 17.43 6.06
C SER A 235 -2.37 18.34 5.82
N GLY A 236 -2.69 19.22 6.76
CA GLY A 236 -3.81 20.15 6.64
C GLY A 236 -3.67 21.25 5.57
N GLY A 237 -2.65 21.15 4.69
CA GLY A 237 -2.40 22.14 3.63
C GLY A 237 -3.22 21.92 2.35
N CYS A 238 -4.02 20.85 2.27
CA CYS A 238 -4.68 20.43 1.02
C CYS A 238 -6.06 19.78 1.25
N ASP A 239 -6.87 20.40 2.11
CA ASP A 239 -8.13 19.79 2.60
C ASP A 239 -9.25 19.81 1.56
N TRP A 240 -9.03 20.42 0.40
CA TRP A 240 -9.98 20.42 -0.72
C TRP A 240 -9.77 19.25 -1.71
N ILE A 241 -8.74 18.45 -1.53
CA ILE A 241 -8.49 17.26 -2.34
C ILE A 241 -9.10 16.04 -1.66
N THR A 242 -10.11 15.46 -2.31
CA THR A 242 -10.73 14.18 -1.91
C THR A 242 -11.31 13.47 -3.12
N GLY A 243 -11.29 12.13 -3.13
CA GLY A 243 -11.78 11.30 -4.23
C GLY A 243 -10.76 11.07 -5.36
N GLU A 244 -9.54 11.60 -5.23
CA GLU A 244 -8.56 11.62 -6.31
C GLU A 244 -7.61 10.40 -6.29
N THR A 245 -7.20 10.02 -7.50
CA THR A 245 -6.10 9.08 -7.74
C THR A 245 -4.94 9.83 -8.39
N ILE A 246 -3.90 10.07 -7.61
CA ILE A 246 -2.73 10.83 -8.06
C ILE A 246 -1.69 9.85 -8.57
N ALA A 247 -1.44 9.90 -9.89
CA ALA A 247 -0.36 9.14 -10.51
C ALA A 247 0.99 9.78 -10.17
N MET A 248 1.92 8.95 -9.67
CA MET A 248 3.29 9.32 -9.36
C MET A 248 4.21 8.31 -10.05
N ASP A 249 4.33 8.39 -11.37
CA ASP A 249 4.94 7.34 -12.20
C ASP A 249 5.87 7.85 -13.31
N GLY A 250 6.20 9.14 -13.31
CA GLY A 250 7.02 9.74 -14.37
C GLY A 250 6.35 9.67 -15.74
N ALA A 251 5.02 9.73 -15.79
CA ALA A 251 4.21 9.61 -17.01
C ALA A 251 4.27 8.22 -17.70
N GLN A 252 4.77 7.19 -17.02
CA GLN A 252 4.92 5.85 -17.58
C GLN A 252 3.59 5.28 -18.10
N ALA A 253 2.51 5.40 -17.33
CA ALA A 253 1.20 4.89 -17.74
C ALA A 253 0.65 5.57 -19.00
N LEU A 254 1.00 6.83 -19.22
CA LEU A 254 0.61 7.56 -20.42
C LEU A 254 1.39 7.10 -21.65
N ALA A 255 2.67 6.75 -21.46
CA ALA A 255 3.55 6.35 -22.55
C ALA A 255 3.37 4.87 -22.96
N MET A 256 2.99 3.98 -22.04
CA MET A 256 3.14 2.53 -22.23
C MET A 256 1.88 1.69 -22.09
N GLY A 257 0.79 2.25 -21.67
CA GLY A 257 -0.47 1.52 -21.53
C GLY A 257 -0.53 0.44 -20.44
N GLY A 258 0.59 -0.11 -19.96
CA GLY A 258 0.61 -1.11 -18.87
C GLY A 258 1.99 -1.66 -18.56
N ASN A 259 2.21 -2.03 -17.27
CA ASN A 259 3.56 -2.36 -16.75
C ASN A 259 4.12 -3.71 -17.16
N PHE A 260 3.29 -4.63 -17.66
CA PHE A 260 3.69 -6.02 -17.92
C PHE A 260 3.44 -6.46 -19.37
N TYR A 261 3.13 -5.53 -20.26
CA TYR A 261 2.82 -5.87 -21.64
C TYR A 261 3.98 -6.59 -22.37
N GLN A 262 5.21 -6.29 -21.99
CA GLN A 262 6.41 -6.98 -22.50
C GLN A 262 6.45 -8.48 -22.17
N LEU A 263 5.72 -8.97 -21.16
CA LEU A 263 5.62 -10.41 -20.85
C LEU A 263 4.88 -11.19 -21.94
N ARG A 264 4.29 -10.50 -22.92
CA ARG A 264 3.72 -11.13 -24.12
C ARG A 264 4.74 -11.97 -24.90
N ASP A 265 6.02 -11.58 -24.81
CA ASP A 265 7.12 -12.21 -25.53
C ASP A 265 7.72 -13.40 -24.74
N TRP A 266 7.20 -13.69 -23.54
CA TRP A 266 7.64 -14.81 -22.74
C TRP A 266 7.21 -16.15 -23.34
N SER A 267 8.16 -17.08 -23.41
CA SER A 267 7.92 -18.47 -23.77
C SER A 267 7.21 -19.24 -22.65
N ASP A 268 6.75 -20.46 -22.93
CA ASP A 268 6.20 -21.35 -21.91
C ASP A 268 7.23 -21.70 -20.83
N ASP A 269 8.50 -21.78 -21.21
CA ASP A 269 9.60 -22.01 -20.25
C ASP A 269 9.81 -20.81 -19.32
N ASP A 270 9.71 -19.58 -19.82
CA ASP A 270 9.81 -18.39 -18.99
C ASP A 270 8.67 -18.35 -17.96
N TRP A 271 7.47 -18.69 -18.37
CA TRP A 271 6.31 -18.79 -17.49
C TRP A 271 6.47 -19.90 -16.44
N THR A 272 7.03 -21.04 -16.82
CA THR A 272 7.28 -22.14 -15.91
C THR A 272 8.34 -21.76 -14.87
N ASN A 273 9.45 -21.19 -15.31
CA ASN A 273 10.52 -20.71 -14.42
C ASN A 273 10.03 -19.64 -13.43
N ALA A 274 9.19 -18.72 -13.90
CA ALA A 274 8.59 -17.70 -13.02
C ALA A 274 7.69 -18.32 -11.94
N ARG A 275 6.82 -19.28 -12.33
CA ARG A 275 5.96 -20.02 -11.38
C ARG A 275 6.77 -20.74 -10.30
N ASP A 276 7.82 -21.44 -10.72
CA ASP A 276 8.67 -22.20 -9.78
C ASP A 276 9.43 -21.28 -8.83
N SER A 277 9.97 -20.18 -9.32
CA SER A 277 10.63 -19.17 -8.50
C SER A 277 9.67 -18.55 -7.46
N ILE A 278 8.45 -18.22 -7.87
CA ILE A 278 7.42 -17.68 -6.98
C ILE A 278 7.02 -18.71 -5.91
N LYS A 279 6.86 -19.97 -6.32
CA LYS A 279 6.52 -21.08 -5.41
C LYS A 279 7.61 -21.29 -4.36
N ALA A 280 8.88 -21.35 -4.77
CA ALA A 280 10.01 -21.48 -3.87
C ALA A 280 10.12 -20.29 -2.89
N GLN A 281 9.87 -19.06 -3.35
CA GLN A 281 9.85 -17.90 -2.47
C GLN A 281 8.71 -17.96 -1.45
N ASN A 282 7.53 -18.42 -1.87
CA ASN A 282 6.38 -18.59 -0.98
C ASN A 282 6.64 -19.64 0.12
N GLU A 283 7.33 -20.72 -0.21
CA GLU A 283 7.73 -21.75 0.76
C GLU A 283 8.72 -21.19 1.80
N LYS A 284 9.73 -20.45 1.36
CA LYS A 284 10.67 -19.74 2.27
C LYS A 284 9.94 -18.76 3.19
N ASP A 285 8.97 -18.03 2.65
CA ASP A 285 8.20 -17.06 3.44
C ASP A 285 7.26 -17.75 4.43
N ARG A 286 6.76 -18.96 4.12
CA ARG A 286 5.99 -19.78 5.07
C ARG A 286 6.87 -20.30 6.21
N ALA A 287 8.06 -20.78 5.89
CA ALA A 287 9.02 -21.28 6.89
C ALA A 287 9.46 -20.20 7.90
N LYS A 288 9.42 -18.92 7.52
CA LYS A 288 9.70 -17.78 8.42
C LYS A 288 8.49 -17.36 9.29
N ARG A 289 7.32 -17.97 9.08
CA ARG A 289 6.08 -17.61 9.78
C ARG A 289 5.68 -18.65 10.84
N GLY A 290 6.27 -19.85 10.80
CA GLY A 290 6.19 -20.88 11.83
C GLY A 290 7.31 -20.72 12.80
#